data_f47ea39859886f2ed82ee59eb8df4b13
#
_entry.id   f47ea39859886f2ed82ee59eb8df4b13
#
_cell.length_a   1.000
_cell.length_b   1.000
_cell.length_c   1.000
_cell.angle_alpha   90.00
_cell.angle_beta   90.00
_cell.angle_gamma   90.00
#
_symmetry.space_group_name_H-M   'P 1'
#
loop_
_entity.id
_entity.type
_entity.pdbx_description
1 polymer ?
#
loop_
_entity_poly.entity_id
_entity_poly.type
_entity_poly.pdbx_seq_one_letter_code
_entity_poly.pdbx_strand_id
1 'polypeptide(L)'
;MIRKFILISVFALFLQTQLVSAGTEGSEELKKSGSKDTAEECFEGFSRAMFKVNHTLDKAIFKPVAKGYRALPAPIRRGTGNATDNLRSLLTIPNNLLQGEFGRAGNTVARFGINTSVGILGIFDPATQLGFEDQGKEDFGQTLGVWGADSGCYFVLPILGPTTARDAVGMVGNMLLDPVYHITHNSEIQNGFVGNDNYSEHNYFYYQGTGAVDFRAKNIESFDSLEENSIDLYASLKSLYLQNRKQKILNSKSTVETQD
;
A
#
# COMPACT_ATOMS: atom_id res chain seq x y z
N MET A 1 -22.67 19.37 -5.49
CA MET A 1 -23.38 18.13 -5.90
C MET A 1 -22.87 17.54 -7.22
N ILE A 2 -22.52 18.32 -8.22
CA ILE A 2 -22.08 17.82 -9.56
C ILE A 2 -20.73 17.05 -9.51
N ARG A 3 -19.78 17.41 -8.63
CA ARG A 3 -18.47 16.71 -8.49
C ARG A 3 -18.58 15.25 -7.98
N LYS A 4 -19.62 14.92 -7.21
CA LYS A 4 -19.84 13.55 -6.72
C LYS A 4 -20.37 12.58 -7.78
N PHE A 5 -21.03 13.09 -8.82
CA PHE A 5 -21.55 12.27 -9.93
C PHE A 5 -20.49 11.87 -10.95
N ILE A 6 -19.42 12.64 -11.11
CA ILE A 6 -18.37 12.35 -12.11
C ILE A 6 -17.54 11.13 -11.69
N LEU A 7 -17.28 10.93 -10.41
CA LEU A 7 -16.53 9.75 -9.92
C LEU A 7 -17.31 8.44 -10.05
N ILE A 8 -18.63 8.49 -9.92
CA ILE A 8 -19.50 7.30 -10.07
C ILE A 8 -19.68 6.95 -11.55
N SER A 9 -19.71 7.93 -12.44
CA SER A 9 -19.87 7.72 -13.88
C SER A 9 -18.63 7.09 -14.53
N VAL A 10 -17.43 7.38 -14.04
CA VAL A 10 -16.18 6.76 -14.55
C VAL A 10 -16.07 5.30 -14.12
N PHE A 11 -16.61 4.92 -12.97
CA PHE A 11 -16.63 3.53 -12.51
C PHE A 11 -17.63 2.66 -13.27
N ALA A 12 -18.74 3.23 -13.72
CA ALA A 12 -19.78 2.49 -14.47
C ALA A 12 -19.40 2.20 -15.93
N LEU A 13 -18.50 2.97 -16.54
CA LEU A 13 -18.05 2.77 -17.91
C LEU A 13 -17.05 1.61 -18.11
N PHE A 14 -16.44 1.12 -17.01
CA PHE A 14 -15.47 0.02 -17.07
C PHE A 14 -16.08 -1.39 -17.01
N LEU A 15 -17.40 -1.51 -16.85
CA LEU A 15 -18.07 -2.81 -16.68
C LEU A 15 -18.65 -3.39 -17.97
N GLN A 16 -18.48 -2.74 -19.13
CA GLN A 16 -19.03 -3.24 -20.40
C GLN A 16 -17.97 -3.35 -21.50
N THR A 17 -17.03 -4.30 -21.37
CA THR A 17 -16.34 -4.82 -22.55
C THR A 17 -16.34 -6.34 -22.52
N GLN A 18 -17.28 -6.91 -23.26
CA GLN A 18 -17.35 -8.31 -23.62
C GLN A 18 -16.20 -8.68 -24.57
N LEU A 19 -15.47 -9.70 -24.19
CA LEU A 19 -14.72 -10.69 -24.97
C LEU A 19 -14.59 -10.48 -26.49
N VAL A 20 -13.37 -10.18 -26.94
CA VAL A 20 -12.92 -10.61 -28.27
C VAL A 20 -11.77 -11.60 -28.05
N SER A 21 -12.06 -12.88 -28.36
CA SER A 21 -11.09 -13.95 -28.42
C SER A 21 -10.37 -13.88 -29.77
N ALA A 22 -9.06 -13.66 -29.76
CA ALA A 22 -8.20 -13.91 -30.91
C ALA A 22 -7.22 -15.01 -30.51
N GLY A 23 -7.43 -16.20 -31.08
CA GLY A 23 -6.59 -17.36 -30.83
C GLY A 23 -5.23 -17.24 -31.50
N THR A 24 -4.21 -17.73 -30.84
CA THR A 24 -2.99 -18.27 -31.44
C THR A 24 -2.67 -19.56 -30.71
N GLU A 25 -2.85 -20.67 -31.41
CA GLU A 25 -2.44 -22.00 -30.98
C GLU A 25 -0.92 -22.05 -30.88
N GLY A 26 -0.38 -22.46 -29.74
CA GLY A 26 1.05 -22.73 -29.57
C GLY A 26 1.60 -22.64 -28.15
N SER A 27 0.80 -22.22 -27.16
CA SER A 27 1.26 -22.06 -25.76
C SER A 27 0.39 -22.78 -24.71
N GLU A 28 -0.44 -23.73 -25.09
CA GLU A 28 -1.39 -24.34 -24.14
C GLU A 28 -0.80 -25.40 -23.21
N GLU A 29 0.38 -25.97 -23.50
CA GLU A 29 0.95 -27.03 -22.64
C GLU A 29 1.67 -26.49 -21.38
N LEU A 30 2.08 -25.23 -21.35
CA LEU A 30 2.71 -24.60 -20.16
C LEU A 30 1.71 -24.03 -19.16
N LYS A 31 0.42 -23.94 -19.52
CA LYS A 31 -0.65 -23.38 -18.64
C LYS A 31 -1.22 -24.37 -17.63
N LYS A 32 -0.94 -25.66 -17.73
CA LYS A 32 -1.53 -26.69 -16.85
C LYS A 32 -0.80 -26.96 -15.54
N SER A 33 0.34 -26.32 -15.27
CA SER A 33 1.08 -26.46 -14.00
C SER A 33 1.27 -25.16 -13.24
N GLY A 34 0.53 -24.12 -13.53
CA GLY A 34 0.61 -22.82 -12.86
C GLY A 34 -0.41 -22.73 -11.73
N SER A 35 0.07 -22.47 -10.52
CA SER A 35 -0.77 -22.09 -9.37
C SER A 35 -1.77 -20.98 -9.78
N LYS A 36 -2.99 -21.04 -9.24
CA LYS A 36 -4.11 -20.08 -9.48
C LYS A 36 -3.81 -18.59 -9.17
N ASP A 37 -2.59 -18.24 -8.84
CA ASP A 37 -2.17 -16.92 -8.31
C ASP A 37 -1.33 -16.08 -9.28
N THR A 38 -1.31 -16.34 -10.57
CA THR A 38 -0.65 -15.44 -11.53
C THR A 38 -1.66 -14.40 -12.01
N ALA A 39 -1.53 -13.17 -11.52
CA ALA A 39 -2.33 -12.06 -12.02
C ALA A 39 -2.13 -11.91 -13.53
N GLU A 40 -3.22 -12.04 -14.29
CA GLU A 40 -3.20 -11.82 -15.74
C GLU A 40 -2.98 -10.34 -16.03
N GLU A 41 -2.21 -10.05 -17.07
CA GLU A 41 -2.00 -8.68 -17.52
C GLU A 41 -3.05 -8.29 -18.54
N CYS A 42 -4.06 -7.51 -18.12
CA CYS A 42 -5.19 -7.18 -18.99
C CYS A 42 -4.90 -6.00 -19.93
N PHE A 43 -3.98 -5.11 -19.58
CA PHE A 43 -3.73 -3.86 -20.30
C PHE A 43 -2.21 -3.55 -20.36
N GLU A 44 -1.42 -4.46 -20.93
CA GLU A 44 0.05 -4.33 -20.93
C GLU A 44 0.53 -3.01 -21.54
N GLY A 45 0.01 -2.63 -22.69
CA GLY A 45 0.41 -1.39 -23.36
C GLY A 45 0.15 -0.13 -22.52
N PHE A 46 -1.01 -0.05 -21.87
CA PHE A 46 -1.34 1.02 -20.95
C PHE A 46 -0.45 0.99 -19.71
N SER A 47 -0.28 -0.18 -19.10
CA SER A 47 0.54 -0.36 -17.90
C SER A 47 1.99 0.01 -18.14
N ARG A 48 2.59 -0.37 -19.27
CA ARG A 48 3.94 0.04 -19.67
C ARG A 48 4.05 1.54 -19.93
N ALA A 49 3.02 2.17 -20.51
CA ALA A 49 3.00 3.62 -20.70
C ALA A 49 2.94 4.35 -19.34
N MET A 50 2.05 3.95 -18.44
CA MET A 50 1.94 4.52 -17.10
C MET A 50 3.20 4.26 -16.26
N PHE A 51 3.81 3.09 -16.40
CA PHE A 51 5.10 2.80 -15.78
C PHE A 51 6.18 3.79 -16.24
N LYS A 52 6.28 4.07 -17.53
CA LYS A 52 7.24 5.08 -18.06
C LYS A 52 6.99 6.47 -17.48
N VAL A 53 5.72 6.87 -17.37
CA VAL A 53 5.34 8.15 -16.74
C VAL A 53 5.78 8.16 -15.27
N ASN A 54 5.44 7.13 -14.49
CA ASN A 54 5.81 7.02 -13.08
C ASN A 54 7.33 6.99 -12.89
N HIS A 55 8.06 6.27 -13.73
CA HIS A 55 9.52 6.20 -13.69
C HIS A 55 10.18 7.55 -14.02
N THR A 56 9.62 8.29 -14.98
CA THR A 56 10.08 9.65 -15.28
C THR A 56 9.81 10.60 -14.10
N LEU A 57 8.63 10.52 -13.48
CA LEU A 57 8.30 11.30 -12.28
C LEU A 57 9.20 10.91 -11.09
N ASP A 58 9.51 9.63 -10.94
CA ASP A 58 10.46 9.19 -9.90
C ASP A 58 11.83 9.82 -10.09
N LYS A 59 12.40 9.75 -11.30
CA LYS A 59 13.70 10.33 -11.61
C LYS A 59 13.73 11.84 -11.46
N ALA A 60 12.67 12.52 -11.89
CA ALA A 60 12.63 13.98 -11.93
C ALA A 60 12.24 14.60 -10.57
N ILE A 61 11.45 13.92 -9.76
CA ILE A 61 10.84 14.50 -8.55
C ILE A 61 11.09 13.61 -7.32
N PHE A 62 10.61 12.36 -7.31
CA PHE A 62 10.60 11.56 -6.08
C PHE A 62 12.00 11.18 -5.61
N LYS A 63 12.88 10.76 -6.51
CA LYS A 63 14.27 10.41 -6.17
C LYS A 63 15.08 11.62 -5.67
N PRO A 64 15.06 12.82 -6.30
CA PRO A 64 15.66 14.02 -5.75
C PRO A 64 15.12 14.42 -4.39
N VAL A 65 13.80 14.39 -4.19
CA VAL A 65 13.17 14.68 -2.89
C VAL A 65 13.61 13.66 -1.84
N ALA A 66 13.63 12.38 -2.16
CA ALA A 66 14.09 11.32 -1.26
C ALA A 66 15.58 11.48 -0.90
N LYS A 67 16.44 11.91 -1.84
CA LYS A 67 17.85 12.24 -1.56
C LYS A 67 17.96 13.44 -0.63
N GLY A 68 17.17 14.50 -0.84
CA GLY A 68 17.11 15.66 0.06
C GLY A 68 16.65 15.27 1.45
N TYR A 69 15.63 14.42 1.57
CA TYR A 69 15.18 13.87 2.84
C TYR A 69 16.28 13.04 3.53
N ARG A 70 17.06 12.25 2.79
CA ARG A 70 18.20 11.47 3.32
C ARG A 70 19.34 12.34 3.84
N ALA A 71 19.45 13.57 3.39
CA ALA A 71 20.44 14.52 3.92
C ALA A 71 20.11 15.01 5.34
N LEU A 72 18.87 14.83 5.81
CA LEU A 72 18.47 15.14 7.18
C LEU A 72 19.18 14.22 8.19
N PRO A 73 19.47 14.69 9.41
CA PRO A 73 20.05 13.86 10.47
C PRO A 73 19.24 12.59 10.72
N ALA A 74 19.93 11.48 10.99
CA ALA A 74 19.30 10.17 11.20
C ALA A 74 18.20 10.15 12.28
N PRO A 75 18.31 10.88 13.40
CA PRO A 75 17.22 10.95 14.40
C PRO A 75 15.92 11.53 13.83
N ILE A 76 16.01 12.58 13.00
CA ILE A 76 14.83 13.20 12.38
C ILE A 76 14.16 12.20 11.44
N ARG A 77 14.92 11.57 10.55
CA ARG A 77 14.40 10.58 9.61
C ARG A 77 13.76 9.38 10.32
N ARG A 78 14.43 8.87 11.37
CA ARG A 78 13.88 7.78 12.19
C ARG A 78 12.59 8.20 12.88
N GLY A 79 12.58 9.36 13.50
CA GLY A 79 11.39 9.88 14.18
C GLY A 79 10.21 10.08 13.23
N THR A 80 10.45 10.65 12.05
CA THR A 80 9.41 10.81 11.01
C THR A 80 8.88 9.46 10.54
N GLY A 81 9.76 8.50 10.24
CA GLY A 81 9.38 7.15 9.82
C GLY A 81 8.55 6.43 10.90
N ASN A 82 9.03 6.44 12.15
CA ASN A 82 8.33 5.82 13.28
C ASN A 82 6.93 6.43 13.51
N ALA A 83 6.81 7.76 13.47
CA ALA A 83 5.52 8.44 13.64
C ALA A 83 4.54 8.08 12.51
N THR A 84 5.02 8.04 11.26
CA THR A 84 4.21 7.62 10.11
C THR A 84 3.78 6.16 10.25
N ASP A 85 4.69 5.27 10.66
CA ASP A 85 4.39 3.85 10.88
C ASP A 85 3.44 3.63 12.05
N ASN A 86 3.55 4.44 13.12
CA ASN A 86 2.61 4.42 14.24
C ASN A 86 1.19 4.80 13.80
N LEU A 87 1.03 5.84 12.97
CA LEU A 87 -0.28 6.20 12.39
C LEU A 87 -0.82 5.10 11.47
N ARG A 88 0.03 4.45 10.66
CA ARG A 88 -0.38 3.32 9.82
C ARG A 88 -0.87 2.11 10.61
N SER A 89 -0.47 1.98 11.86
CA SER A 89 -0.97 0.93 12.74
C SER A 89 -2.50 1.02 12.92
N LEU A 90 -3.08 2.22 12.87
CA LEU A 90 -4.53 2.42 12.93
C LEU A 90 -5.29 1.75 11.77
N LEU A 91 -4.68 1.64 10.59
CA LEU A 91 -5.24 0.88 9.47
C LEU A 91 -4.90 -0.61 9.56
N THR A 92 -3.73 -0.96 10.11
CA THR A 92 -3.29 -2.35 10.26
C THR A 92 -4.14 -3.12 11.27
N ILE A 93 -4.56 -2.49 12.37
CA ILE A 93 -5.37 -3.13 13.42
C ILE A 93 -6.69 -3.71 12.87
N PRO A 94 -7.57 -2.93 12.21
CA PRO A 94 -8.83 -3.48 11.69
C PRO A 94 -8.58 -4.54 10.61
N ASN A 95 -7.54 -4.42 9.80
CA ASN A 95 -7.21 -5.45 8.81
C ASN A 95 -6.77 -6.77 9.47
N ASN A 96 -5.94 -6.75 10.50
CA ASN A 96 -5.60 -7.95 11.28
C ASN A 96 -6.86 -8.61 11.87
N LEU A 97 -7.78 -7.81 12.43
CA LEU A 97 -9.04 -8.34 12.97
C LEU A 97 -9.92 -8.99 11.88
N LEU A 98 -10.03 -8.34 10.71
CA LEU A 98 -10.80 -8.85 9.58
C LEU A 98 -10.18 -10.11 8.97
N GLN A 99 -8.87 -10.31 9.13
CA GLN A 99 -8.14 -11.51 8.71
C GLN A 99 -8.20 -12.64 9.74
N GLY A 100 -8.76 -12.39 10.94
CA GLY A 100 -8.79 -13.36 12.05
C GLY A 100 -7.50 -13.42 12.85
N GLU A 101 -6.56 -12.51 12.62
CA GLU A 101 -5.24 -12.50 13.27
C GLU A 101 -5.25 -11.69 14.58
N PHE A 102 -5.99 -12.19 15.57
CA PHE A 102 -6.19 -11.49 16.85
C PHE A 102 -4.89 -11.25 17.63
N GLY A 103 -3.93 -12.18 17.54
CA GLY A 103 -2.61 -12.03 18.17
C GLY A 103 -1.82 -10.87 17.58
N ARG A 104 -1.80 -10.75 16.25
CA ARG A 104 -1.17 -9.63 15.54
C ARG A 104 -1.90 -8.31 15.79
N ALA A 105 -3.24 -8.34 15.81
CA ALA A 105 -4.03 -7.17 16.16
C ALA A 105 -3.70 -6.66 17.58
N GLY A 106 -3.64 -7.56 18.57
CA GLY A 106 -3.28 -7.25 19.96
C GLY A 106 -1.86 -6.67 20.08
N ASN A 107 -0.89 -7.29 19.40
CA ASN A 107 0.49 -6.76 19.33
C ASN A 107 0.53 -5.35 18.71
N THR A 108 -0.19 -5.14 17.62
CA THR A 108 -0.24 -3.82 16.93
C THR A 108 -0.91 -2.76 17.82
N VAL A 109 -1.97 -3.11 18.56
CA VAL A 109 -2.62 -2.21 19.54
C VAL A 109 -1.65 -1.85 20.66
N ALA A 110 -0.92 -2.83 21.22
CA ALA A 110 0.06 -2.58 22.27
C ALA A 110 1.18 -1.65 21.77
N ARG A 111 1.74 -1.92 20.58
CA ARG A 111 2.74 -1.06 19.95
C ARG A 111 2.23 0.36 19.76
N PHE A 112 1.03 0.53 19.18
CA PHE A 112 0.41 1.84 18.99
C PHE A 112 0.25 2.59 20.31
N GLY A 113 -0.27 1.94 21.35
CA GLY A 113 -0.45 2.54 22.67
C GLY A 113 0.87 2.97 23.33
N ILE A 114 1.88 2.08 23.34
CA ILE A 114 3.20 2.35 23.91
C ILE A 114 3.91 3.46 23.13
N ASN A 115 3.95 3.36 21.81
CA ASN A 115 4.66 4.33 20.97
C ASN A 115 3.97 5.70 20.97
N THR A 116 2.64 5.75 21.07
CA THR A 116 1.91 7.01 21.16
C THR A 116 2.13 7.69 22.52
N SER A 117 2.12 6.94 23.62
CA SER A 117 2.25 7.50 24.97
C SER A 117 3.73 7.72 25.36
N VAL A 118 4.50 6.65 25.50
CA VAL A 118 5.91 6.71 25.93
C VAL A 118 6.82 7.18 24.78
N GLY A 119 6.48 6.82 23.54
CA GLY A 119 7.24 7.15 22.33
C GLY A 119 6.94 8.54 21.75
N ILE A 120 6.19 9.39 22.47
CA ILE A 120 5.85 10.77 22.07
C ILE A 120 5.20 10.77 20.67
N LEU A 121 3.93 10.35 20.60
CA LEU A 121 3.16 10.23 19.35
C LEU A 121 3.80 9.34 18.28
N GLY A 122 4.64 8.39 18.69
CA GLY A 122 5.30 7.45 17.78
C GLY A 122 6.64 7.94 17.22
N ILE A 123 7.18 9.08 17.64
CA ILE A 123 8.53 9.54 17.20
C ILE A 123 9.60 8.53 17.63
N PHE A 124 9.46 7.96 18.84
CA PHE A 124 10.30 6.88 19.32
C PHE A 124 9.55 5.55 19.26
N ASP A 125 10.29 4.44 19.23
CA ASP A 125 9.74 3.07 19.23
C ASP A 125 10.18 2.29 20.49
N PRO A 126 9.69 2.65 21.68
CA PRO A 126 9.95 1.89 22.89
C PRO A 126 9.25 0.51 22.88
N ALA A 127 8.20 0.31 22.09
CA ALA A 127 7.50 -0.96 22.00
C ALA A 127 8.44 -2.09 21.54
N THR A 128 9.31 -1.86 20.57
CA THR A 128 10.32 -2.84 20.13
C THR A 128 11.28 -3.21 21.24
N GLN A 129 11.69 -2.24 22.10
CA GLN A 129 12.57 -2.52 23.24
C GLN A 129 11.88 -3.32 24.34
N LEU A 130 10.55 -3.26 24.42
CA LEU A 130 9.71 -4.04 25.33
C LEU A 130 9.33 -5.42 24.79
N GLY A 131 9.86 -5.81 23.61
CA GLY A 131 9.61 -7.13 23.00
C GLY A 131 8.40 -7.21 22.09
N PHE A 132 7.72 -6.10 21.80
CA PHE A 132 6.66 -6.04 20.81
C PHE A 132 7.27 -5.78 19.42
N GLU A 133 7.49 -6.83 18.65
CA GLU A 133 8.08 -6.72 17.31
C GLU A 133 7.10 -6.14 16.28
N ASP A 134 7.62 -5.42 15.27
CA ASP A 134 6.81 -4.98 14.12
C ASP A 134 6.55 -6.17 13.20
N GLN A 135 5.30 -6.60 13.14
CA GLN A 135 4.84 -7.73 12.33
C GLN A 135 4.42 -7.32 10.90
N GLY A 136 4.73 -6.11 10.51
CA GLY A 136 4.41 -5.57 9.20
C GLY A 136 3.06 -4.84 9.15
N LYS A 137 2.81 -4.22 8.01
CA LYS A 137 1.60 -3.43 7.77
C LYS A 137 0.63 -4.22 6.92
N GLU A 138 -0.62 -4.22 7.36
CA GLU A 138 -1.74 -4.85 6.65
C GLU A 138 -2.62 -3.80 5.97
N ASP A 139 -3.24 -4.22 4.87
CA ASP A 139 -4.16 -3.40 4.09
C ASP A 139 -5.37 -4.23 3.63
N PHE A 140 -6.44 -3.55 3.19
CA PHE A 140 -7.68 -4.23 2.82
C PHE A 140 -7.53 -5.11 1.55
N GLY A 141 -6.59 -4.81 0.64
CA GLY A 141 -6.28 -5.69 -0.48
C GLY A 141 -5.68 -7.03 -0.03
N GLN A 142 -4.87 -7.02 1.04
CA GLN A 142 -4.37 -8.24 1.69
C GLN A 142 -5.52 -8.99 2.36
N THR A 143 -6.40 -8.28 3.09
CA THR A 143 -7.60 -8.86 3.71
C THR A 143 -8.47 -9.58 2.69
N LEU A 144 -8.75 -8.95 1.55
CA LEU A 144 -9.48 -9.60 0.44
C LEU A 144 -8.76 -10.86 -0.06
N GLY A 145 -7.43 -10.83 -0.16
CA GLY A 145 -6.62 -11.98 -0.54
C GLY A 145 -6.68 -13.13 0.48
N VAL A 146 -6.67 -12.84 1.78
CA VAL A 146 -6.86 -13.82 2.86
C VAL A 146 -8.24 -14.45 2.76
N TRP A 147 -9.27 -13.67 2.45
CA TRP A 147 -10.64 -14.16 2.23
C TRP A 147 -10.79 -14.97 0.92
N GLY A 148 -9.74 -15.10 0.11
CA GLY A 148 -9.72 -15.92 -1.09
C GLY A 148 -10.02 -15.16 -2.39
N ALA A 149 -10.08 -13.83 -2.37
CA ALA A 149 -10.21 -13.06 -3.60
C ALA A 149 -8.94 -13.17 -4.45
N ASP A 150 -9.11 -13.55 -5.71
CA ASP A 150 -8.01 -13.58 -6.67
C ASP A 150 -7.46 -12.17 -6.93
N SER A 151 -6.18 -12.10 -7.34
CA SER A 151 -5.54 -10.83 -7.70
C SER A 151 -6.25 -10.13 -8.87
N GLY A 152 -6.83 -10.89 -9.80
CA GLY A 152 -7.41 -10.38 -11.02
C GLY A 152 -6.35 -9.75 -11.93
N CYS A 153 -6.76 -8.77 -12.71
CA CYS A 153 -5.87 -8.05 -13.64
C CYS A 153 -4.78 -7.26 -12.92
N TYR A 154 -3.53 -7.40 -13.40
CA TYR A 154 -2.45 -6.49 -13.06
C TYR A 154 -2.47 -5.26 -13.97
N PHE A 155 -2.23 -4.09 -13.41
CA PHE A 155 -2.05 -2.84 -14.16
C PHE A 155 -1.26 -1.82 -13.35
N VAL A 156 -0.82 -0.74 -14.01
CA VAL A 156 -0.08 0.34 -13.37
C VAL A 156 -0.92 1.61 -13.36
N LEU A 157 -1.13 2.16 -12.17
CA LEU A 157 -1.82 3.44 -12.01
C LEU A 157 -0.82 4.60 -12.09
N PRO A 158 -1.23 5.75 -12.66
CA PRO A 158 -0.42 6.96 -12.62
C PRO A 158 -0.18 7.37 -11.17
N ILE A 159 1.06 7.70 -10.83
CA ILE A 159 1.56 8.11 -9.51
C ILE A 159 1.52 6.98 -8.47
N LEU A 160 0.45 6.21 -8.38
CA LEU A 160 0.26 5.16 -7.38
C LEU A 160 1.08 3.89 -7.67
N GLY A 161 1.49 3.68 -8.93
CA GLY A 161 2.35 2.56 -9.31
C GLY A 161 1.62 1.25 -9.58
N PRO A 162 2.32 0.10 -9.44
CA PRO A 162 1.79 -1.22 -9.71
C PRO A 162 0.65 -1.60 -8.77
N THR A 163 -0.38 -2.22 -9.31
CA THR A 163 -1.54 -2.71 -8.56
C THR A 163 -2.20 -3.89 -9.25
N THR A 164 -3.15 -4.54 -8.57
CA THR A 164 -4.06 -5.53 -9.14
C THR A 164 -5.50 -5.07 -8.97
N ALA A 165 -6.45 -5.70 -9.67
CA ALA A 165 -7.86 -5.37 -9.53
C ALA A 165 -8.33 -5.50 -8.06
N ARG A 166 -7.93 -6.58 -7.36
CA ARG A 166 -8.18 -6.77 -5.93
C ARG A 166 -7.59 -5.63 -5.10
N ASP A 167 -6.33 -5.30 -5.32
CA ASP A 167 -5.62 -4.31 -4.52
C ASP A 167 -6.14 -2.89 -4.79
N ALA A 168 -6.62 -2.61 -6.02
CA ALA A 168 -7.30 -1.35 -6.34
C ALA A 168 -8.64 -1.20 -5.59
N VAL A 169 -9.44 -2.29 -5.50
CA VAL A 169 -10.61 -2.31 -4.60
C VAL A 169 -10.17 -2.15 -3.15
N GLY A 170 -9.06 -2.79 -2.76
CA GLY A 170 -8.45 -2.66 -1.46
C GLY A 170 -8.08 -1.22 -1.10
N MET A 171 -7.63 -0.41 -2.04
CA MET A 171 -7.34 1.02 -1.79
C MET A 171 -8.59 1.79 -1.37
N VAL A 172 -9.74 1.49 -1.97
CA VAL A 172 -11.03 2.10 -1.57
C VAL A 172 -11.42 1.63 -0.17
N GLY A 173 -11.27 0.32 0.11
CA GLY A 173 -11.52 -0.23 1.44
C GLY A 173 -10.60 0.37 2.52
N ASN A 174 -9.34 0.63 2.19
CA ASN A 174 -8.42 1.33 3.08
C ASN A 174 -8.93 2.72 3.44
N MET A 175 -9.42 3.51 2.48
CA MET A 175 -9.99 4.84 2.77
C MET A 175 -11.18 4.76 3.72
N LEU A 176 -12.00 3.72 3.61
CA LEU A 176 -13.17 3.51 4.49
C LEU A 176 -12.77 3.05 5.89
N LEU A 177 -11.67 2.32 6.02
CA LEU A 177 -11.19 1.76 7.28
C LEU A 177 -10.15 2.63 7.98
N ASP A 178 -9.56 3.61 7.29
CA ASP A 178 -8.47 4.44 7.83
C ASP A 178 -9.01 5.56 8.75
N PRO A 179 -8.82 5.47 10.08
CA PRO A 179 -9.23 6.53 10.99
C PRO A 179 -8.54 7.87 10.68
N VAL A 180 -7.31 7.85 10.17
CA VAL A 180 -6.58 9.08 9.80
C VAL A 180 -7.29 9.78 8.65
N TYR A 181 -7.80 9.03 7.66
CA TYR A 181 -8.61 9.59 6.60
C TYR A 181 -9.87 10.29 7.15
N HIS A 182 -10.61 9.63 8.04
CA HIS A 182 -11.84 10.18 8.62
C HIS A 182 -11.57 11.40 9.51
N ILE A 183 -10.53 11.35 10.34
CA ILE A 183 -10.15 12.48 11.20
C ILE A 183 -9.77 13.69 10.35
N THR A 184 -9.01 13.50 9.27
CA THR A 184 -8.54 14.59 8.42
C THR A 184 -9.60 15.13 7.45
N HIS A 185 -10.69 14.37 7.19
CA HIS A 185 -11.77 14.79 6.28
C HIS A 185 -13.06 15.23 7.02
N ASN A 186 -13.09 15.10 8.35
CA ASN A 186 -14.23 15.53 9.15
C ASN A 186 -13.88 16.78 9.97
N SER A 187 -14.41 17.93 9.57
CA SER A 187 -14.15 19.21 10.24
C SER A 187 -14.60 19.22 11.70
N GLU A 188 -15.70 18.53 12.05
CA GLU A 188 -16.20 18.48 13.42
C GLU A 188 -15.27 17.70 14.34
N ILE A 189 -14.73 16.57 13.86
CA ILE A 189 -13.75 15.77 14.61
C ILE A 189 -12.45 16.55 14.78
N GLN A 190 -11.98 17.23 13.73
CA GLN A 190 -10.74 18.00 13.76
C GLN A 190 -10.82 19.20 14.70
N ASN A 191 -11.92 19.94 14.67
CA ASN A 191 -12.16 21.09 15.55
C ASN A 191 -12.30 20.65 17.01
N GLY A 192 -12.87 19.47 17.29
CA GLY A 192 -12.96 18.91 18.65
C GLY A 192 -11.63 18.43 19.22
N PHE A 193 -10.73 17.90 18.39
CA PHE A 193 -9.46 17.31 18.85
C PHE A 193 -8.30 18.31 18.88
N VAL A 194 -8.23 19.24 17.94
CA VAL A 194 -7.07 20.14 17.74
C VAL A 194 -7.39 21.59 18.11
N GLY A 195 -8.66 21.91 18.32
CA GLY A 195 -9.09 23.26 18.73
C GLY A 195 -8.68 24.37 17.76
N ASN A 196 -8.54 24.07 16.48
CA ASN A 196 -7.99 24.98 15.49
C ASN A 196 -8.89 25.03 14.26
N ASP A 197 -9.30 26.24 13.87
CA ASP A 197 -10.14 26.50 12.69
C ASP A 197 -9.41 26.26 11.34
N ASN A 198 -8.19 25.76 11.36
CA ASN A 198 -7.37 25.45 10.18
C ASN A 198 -7.61 24.01 9.69
N TYR A 199 -8.86 23.70 9.36
CA TYR A 199 -9.18 22.46 8.63
C TYR A 199 -8.50 22.48 7.26
N SER A 200 -7.75 21.42 6.94
CA SER A 200 -7.18 21.22 5.61
C SER A 200 -7.38 19.77 5.18
N GLU A 201 -8.15 19.59 4.11
CA GLU A 201 -8.30 18.28 3.42
C GLU A 201 -6.94 17.72 2.95
N HIS A 202 -5.90 18.57 2.88
CA HIS A 202 -4.57 18.18 2.44
C HIS A 202 -3.77 17.42 3.51
N ASN A 203 -4.17 17.43 4.77
CA ASN A 203 -3.44 16.77 5.85
C ASN A 203 -3.25 15.27 5.62
N TYR A 204 -4.24 14.60 5.04
CA TYR A 204 -4.12 13.19 4.66
C TYR A 204 -3.06 12.97 3.58
N PHE A 205 -3.01 13.84 2.58
CA PHE A 205 -2.00 13.75 1.52
C PHE A 205 -0.59 14.03 2.04
N TYR A 206 -0.42 14.94 3.00
CA TYR A 206 0.87 15.16 3.65
C TYR A 206 1.33 13.92 4.43
N TYR A 207 0.44 13.28 5.17
CA TYR A 207 0.72 12.03 5.86
C TYR A 207 1.14 10.92 4.89
N GLN A 208 0.37 10.68 3.84
CA GLN A 208 0.68 9.67 2.82
C GLN A 208 1.97 10.01 2.06
N GLY A 209 2.16 11.26 1.68
CA GLY A 209 3.35 11.73 0.98
C GLY A 209 4.61 11.58 1.82
N THR A 210 4.55 11.89 3.12
CA THR A 210 5.67 11.70 4.04
C THR A 210 6.09 10.23 4.11
N GLY A 211 5.14 9.31 4.22
CA GLY A 211 5.41 7.87 4.19
C GLY A 211 6.01 7.40 2.86
N ALA A 212 5.55 7.94 1.74
CA ALA A 212 6.08 7.62 0.41
C ALA A 212 7.53 8.11 0.24
N VAL A 213 7.83 9.32 0.71
CA VAL A 213 9.20 9.89 0.68
C VAL A 213 10.14 9.08 1.57
N ASP A 214 9.73 8.73 2.79
CA ASP A 214 10.53 7.91 3.70
C ASP A 214 10.80 6.52 3.11
N PHE A 215 9.76 5.87 2.55
CA PHE A 215 9.90 4.60 1.86
C PHE A 215 10.87 4.69 0.68
N ARG A 216 10.72 5.72 -0.18
CA ARG A 216 11.61 5.90 -1.34
C ARG A 216 13.05 6.18 -0.90
N ALA A 217 13.24 6.95 0.17
CA ALA A 217 14.54 7.25 0.74
C ALA A 217 15.23 6.00 1.31
N LYS A 218 14.50 5.13 1.99
CA LYS A 218 15.02 3.85 2.52
C LYS A 218 15.44 2.88 1.40
N ASN A 219 14.83 2.98 0.23
CA ASN A 219 15.00 2.01 -0.86
C ASN A 219 15.71 2.58 -2.11
N ILE A 220 16.45 3.70 -2.01
CA ILE A 220 17.15 4.30 -3.15
C ILE A 220 18.07 3.29 -3.84
N GLU A 221 18.93 2.64 -3.07
CA GLU A 221 19.93 1.70 -3.59
C GLU A 221 19.29 0.45 -4.20
N SER A 222 18.22 -0.06 -3.58
CA SER A 222 17.49 -1.22 -4.09
C SER A 222 16.83 -0.94 -5.44
N PHE A 223 16.22 0.25 -5.58
CA PHE A 223 15.62 0.66 -6.85
C PHE A 223 16.70 0.92 -7.92
N ASP A 224 17.81 1.56 -7.57
CA ASP A 224 18.91 1.82 -8.49
C ASP A 224 19.55 0.51 -8.96
N SER A 225 19.82 -0.42 -8.05
CA SER A 225 20.32 -1.75 -8.38
C SER A 225 19.36 -2.54 -9.27
N LEU A 226 18.06 -2.46 -9.01
CA LEU A 226 17.06 -3.11 -9.86
C LEU A 226 17.04 -2.50 -11.26
N GLU A 227 17.14 -1.17 -11.37
CA GLU A 227 17.20 -0.48 -12.66
C GLU A 227 18.45 -0.87 -13.47
N GLU A 228 19.60 -0.92 -12.81
CA GLU A 228 20.87 -1.24 -13.46
C GLU A 228 20.98 -2.71 -13.91
N ASN A 229 20.38 -3.64 -13.14
CA ASN A 229 20.54 -5.07 -13.38
C ASN A 229 19.36 -5.72 -14.09
N SER A 230 18.28 -4.97 -14.40
CA SER A 230 17.12 -5.52 -15.08
C SER A 230 17.19 -5.36 -16.59
N ILE A 231 16.95 -6.43 -17.34
CA ILE A 231 16.76 -6.37 -18.79
C ILE A 231 15.46 -5.66 -19.13
N ASP A 232 14.38 -5.97 -18.39
CA ASP A 232 13.09 -5.28 -18.43
C ASP A 232 12.69 -4.87 -17.01
N LEU A 233 12.90 -3.60 -16.68
CA LEU A 233 12.57 -3.05 -15.36
C LEU A 233 11.08 -3.16 -15.03
N TYR A 234 10.20 -3.00 -16.03
CA TYR A 234 8.76 -3.16 -15.85
C TYR A 234 8.40 -4.57 -15.40
N ALA A 235 8.92 -5.57 -16.11
CA ALA A 235 8.67 -6.98 -15.79
C ALA A 235 9.26 -7.35 -14.41
N SER A 236 10.43 -6.85 -14.06
CA SER A 236 11.07 -7.07 -12.77
C SER A 236 10.25 -6.49 -11.62
N LEU A 237 9.78 -5.24 -11.75
CA LEU A 237 8.93 -4.59 -10.73
C LEU A 237 7.57 -5.26 -10.61
N LYS A 238 6.95 -5.68 -11.73
CA LYS A 238 5.72 -6.48 -11.72
C LYS A 238 5.91 -7.76 -10.92
N SER A 239 6.97 -8.51 -11.22
CA SER A 239 7.29 -9.76 -10.52
C SER A 239 7.50 -9.55 -9.02
N LEU A 240 8.30 -8.57 -8.63
CA LEU A 240 8.53 -8.21 -7.22
C LEU A 240 7.24 -7.82 -6.51
N TYR A 241 6.39 -7.00 -7.14
CA TYR A 241 5.11 -6.60 -6.58
C TYR A 241 4.23 -7.82 -6.29
N LEU A 242 4.03 -8.68 -7.28
CA LEU A 242 3.17 -9.87 -7.16
C LEU A 242 3.70 -10.85 -6.11
N GLN A 243 5.02 -11.10 -6.10
CA GLN A 243 5.66 -11.96 -5.09
C GLN A 243 5.50 -11.41 -3.68
N ASN A 244 5.74 -10.11 -3.48
CA ASN A 244 5.58 -9.46 -2.18
C ASN A 244 4.13 -9.54 -1.67
N ARG A 245 3.15 -9.27 -2.55
CA ARG A 245 1.73 -9.39 -2.20
C ARG A 245 1.35 -10.82 -1.82
N LYS A 246 1.82 -11.80 -2.60
CA LYS A 246 1.59 -13.21 -2.29
C LYS A 246 2.19 -13.62 -0.94
N GLN A 247 3.44 -13.25 -0.66
CA GLN A 247 4.07 -13.55 0.61
C GLN A 247 3.30 -12.97 1.81
N LYS A 248 2.86 -11.73 1.72
CA LYS A 248 2.08 -11.08 2.79
C LYS A 248 0.77 -11.83 3.07
N ILE A 249 0.03 -12.20 2.04
CA ILE A 249 -1.23 -12.95 2.17
C ILE A 249 -0.98 -14.35 2.76
N LEU A 250 0.10 -15.04 2.34
CA LEU A 250 0.45 -16.36 2.86
C LEU A 250 0.89 -16.30 4.33
N ASN A 251 1.67 -15.29 4.71
CA ASN A 251 2.08 -15.13 6.11
C ASN A 251 0.88 -14.94 7.03
N SER A 252 -0.13 -14.20 6.59
CA SER A 252 -1.38 -14.03 7.32
C SER A 252 -2.15 -15.34 7.47
N LYS A 253 -2.26 -16.15 6.39
CA LYS A 253 -2.93 -17.47 6.45
C LYS A 253 -2.21 -18.47 7.36
N SER A 254 -0.87 -18.50 7.35
CA SER A 254 -0.11 -19.44 8.18
C SER A 254 -0.26 -19.17 9.67
N THR A 255 -0.48 -17.93 10.07
CA THR A 255 -0.69 -17.58 11.48
C THR A 255 -2.05 -18.05 11.97
N VAL A 256 -3.08 -18.03 11.12
CA VAL A 256 -4.44 -18.53 11.46
C VAL A 256 -4.46 -20.05 11.61
N GLU A 257 -3.82 -20.78 10.69
CA GLU A 257 -3.77 -22.26 10.73
C GLU A 257 -3.01 -22.81 11.95
N THR A 258 -2.13 -22.06 12.58
CA THR A 258 -1.39 -22.48 13.78
C THR A 258 -2.15 -22.23 15.10
N GLN A 259 -3.33 -21.59 15.07
CA GLN A 259 -4.16 -21.32 16.24
C GLN A 259 -5.31 -22.33 16.43
N ASP A 260 -5.56 -23.21 15.46
CA ASP A 260 -6.51 -24.31 15.52
C ASP A 260 -5.82 -25.63 15.94
#